data_164fe0bff49d008723b0088cea841723
#
_entry.id   164fe0bff49d008723b0088cea841723
#
_cell.length_a   1.000
_cell.length_b   1.000
_cell.length_c   1.000
_cell.angle_alpha   90.00
_cell.angle_beta   90.00
_cell.angle_gamma   90.00
#
_symmetry.space_group_name_H-M   'P 1'
#
loop_
_entity.id
_entity.type
_entity.pdbx_description
1 polymer ?
#
loop_
_entity_poly.entity_id
_entity_poly.type
_entity_poly.pdbx_seq_one_letter_code
_entity_poly.pdbx_strand_id
1 'polypeptide(L)'
;MPETNETYHPMTFDAIKIGLASPEKIRSWTHRTPEPADKPSKQWREWWEQGAMRNRMPEPSGAPSREWREWWEHGVVKKPETINYRTLKPEKDGLFCERIFGPSKDWECHCGKYKKIRYKGKICDRCGVEVTRAKVRRERMGHIELAAPVTHIWFFKGVPSRLGYLLNVTPKDLERVIYFASYMVTEVNEDERHNDLPGLQDEFDSEIKRLEQRRDSDIEARAKKVEEDLAALEEAGEAKGPARTKLRNGAERDMA
;
A
#
# COMPACT_ATOMS: atom_id res chain seq x y z
N MET A 1 10.78 -49.73 -23.04
CA MET A 1 10.61 -48.34 -22.60
C MET A 1 11.53 -47.50 -23.45
N PRO A 2 11.05 -46.69 -24.40
CA PRO A 2 11.96 -45.78 -25.10
C PRO A 2 12.22 -44.59 -24.17
N GLU A 3 13.49 -44.46 -23.81
CA GLU A 3 14.05 -43.24 -23.23
C GLU A 3 13.96 -42.14 -24.28
N THR A 4 13.01 -41.21 -24.11
CA THR A 4 13.02 -39.97 -24.85
C THR A 4 14.15 -39.12 -24.29
N ASN A 5 15.31 -39.20 -24.94
CA ASN A 5 16.35 -38.21 -24.85
C ASN A 5 15.78 -36.90 -25.39
N GLU A 6 15.11 -36.12 -24.55
CA GLU A 6 14.87 -34.72 -24.83
C GLU A 6 16.22 -34.01 -24.80
N THR A 7 16.88 -33.98 -25.95
CA THR A 7 18.04 -33.13 -26.19
C THR A 7 17.59 -31.70 -25.92
N TYR A 8 18.16 -31.12 -24.85
CA TYR A 8 18.01 -29.70 -24.55
C TYR A 8 18.65 -28.92 -25.72
N HIS A 9 17.79 -28.47 -26.64
CA HIS A 9 18.26 -27.50 -27.65
C HIS A 9 18.26 -26.14 -26.96
N PRO A 10 19.42 -25.50 -26.79
CA PRO A 10 19.46 -24.13 -26.34
C PRO A 10 18.61 -23.30 -27.33
N MET A 11 17.63 -22.58 -26.82
CA MET A 11 16.82 -21.69 -27.66
C MET A 11 17.77 -20.63 -28.24
N THR A 12 18.09 -20.77 -29.51
CA THR A 12 18.80 -19.74 -30.26
C THR A 12 17.80 -18.67 -30.66
N PHE A 13 18.12 -17.43 -30.36
CA PHE A 13 17.31 -16.26 -30.75
C PHE A 13 18.22 -15.20 -31.34
N ASP A 14 17.76 -14.52 -32.37
CA ASP A 14 18.52 -13.50 -33.07
C ASP A 14 18.53 -12.16 -32.32
N ALA A 15 17.48 -11.88 -31.53
CA ALA A 15 17.36 -10.64 -30.79
C ALA A 15 16.50 -10.79 -29.54
N ILE A 16 16.80 -9.95 -28.54
CA ILE A 16 15.99 -9.77 -27.34
C ILE A 16 15.38 -8.36 -27.40
N LYS A 17 14.04 -8.28 -27.35
CA LYS A 17 13.32 -7.02 -27.25
C LYS A 17 12.80 -6.83 -25.83
N ILE A 18 13.28 -5.76 -25.18
CA ILE A 18 12.81 -5.36 -23.85
C ILE A 18 11.80 -4.24 -23.99
N GLY A 19 10.67 -4.34 -23.32
CA GLY A 19 9.60 -3.34 -23.34
C GLY A 19 8.74 -3.40 -22.09
N LEU A 20 7.87 -2.42 -21.93
CA LEU A 20 6.88 -2.39 -20.85
C LEU A 20 5.75 -3.37 -21.17
N ALA A 21 5.25 -4.05 -20.12
CA ALA A 21 4.04 -4.84 -20.20
C ALA A 21 2.87 -4.02 -19.65
N SER A 22 1.77 -3.99 -20.42
CA SER A 22 0.52 -3.41 -19.91
C SER A 22 -0.08 -4.28 -18.80
N PRO A 23 -0.95 -3.74 -17.94
CA PRO A 23 -1.66 -4.52 -16.91
C PRO A 23 -2.39 -5.73 -17.50
N GLU A 24 -3.05 -5.57 -18.65
CA GLU A 24 -3.77 -6.65 -19.34
C GLU A 24 -2.80 -7.75 -19.80
N LYS A 25 -1.62 -7.36 -20.29
CA LYS A 25 -0.60 -8.31 -20.71
C LYS A 25 -0.06 -9.10 -19.51
N ILE A 26 0.18 -8.44 -18.36
CA ILE A 26 0.59 -9.12 -17.13
C ILE A 26 -0.49 -10.11 -16.67
N ARG A 27 -1.75 -9.69 -16.68
CA ARG A 27 -2.89 -10.56 -16.34
C ARG A 27 -2.98 -11.75 -17.30
N SER A 28 -2.80 -11.56 -18.58
CA SER A 28 -2.83 -12.65 -19.58
C SER A 28 -1.81 -13.76 -19.32
N TRP A 29 -0.68 -13.45 -18.71
CA TRP A 29 0.33 -14.47 -18.33
C TRP A 29 -0.15 -15.43 -17.25
N THR A 30 -1.16 -15.06 -16.48
CA THR A 30 -1.70 -15.89 -15.40
C THR A 30 -2.82 -16.80 -15.84
N HIS A 31 -3.47 -16.49 -16.98
CA HIS A 31 -4.55 -17.30 -17.51
C HIS A 31 -4.00 -18.53 -18.25
N ARG A 32 -4.59 -19.69 -17.96
CA ARG A 32 -4.23 -20.98 -18.58
C ARG A 32 -5.18 -21.38 -19.70
N THR A 33 -6.37 -20.83 -19.69
CA THR A 33 -7.42 -21.05 -20.66
C THR A 33 -7.71 -19.78 -21.43
N PRO A 34 -8.15 -19.87 -22.70
CA PRO A 34 -8.56 -18.68 -23.43
C PRO A 34 -9.73 -17.98 -22.73
N GLU A 35 -9.87 -16.69 -23.02
CA GLU A 35 -10.96 -15.89 -22.47
C GLU A 35 -12.32 -16.45 -22.91
N PRO A 36 -13.28 -16.66 -22.00
CA PRO A 36 -14.64 -17.06 -22.35
C PRO A 36 -15.31 -16.09 -23.31
N ALA A 37 -16.22 -16.60 -24.16
CA ALA A 37 -16.89 -15.79 -25.18
C ALA A 37 -17.80 -14.69 -24.59
N ASP A 38 -18.31 -14.91 -23.39
CA ASP A 38 -19.19 -14.00 -22.66
C ASP A 38 -18.40 -12.87 -21.97
N LYS A 39 -18.00 -11.90 -22.79
CA LYS A 39 -17.22 -10.75 -22.32
C LYS A 39 -18.10 -9.69 -21.66
N PRO A 40 -17.66 -9.08 -20.56
CA PRO A 40 -18.39 -7.97 -19.96
C PRO A 40 -18.41 -6.74 -20.86
N SER A 41 -19.39 -5.87 -20.62
CA SER A 41 -19.44 -4.56 -21.26
C SER A 41 -18.20 -3.71 -20.90
N LYS A 42 -17.89 -2.74 -21.78
CA LYS A 42 -16.77 -1.81 -21.52
C LYS A 42 -16.97 -1.04 -20.21
N GLN A 43 -18.19 -0.58 -19.95
CA GLN A 43 -18.54 0.13 -18.71
C GLN A 43 -18.32 -0.72 -17.46
N TRP A 44 -18.65 -2.03 -17.54
CA TRP A 44 -18.43 -2.94 -16.42
C TRP A 44 -16.94 -3.16 -16.15
N ARG A 45 -16.10 -3.26 -17.19
CA ARG A 45 -14.64 -3.38 -17.01
C ARG A 45 -14.04 -2.14 -16.37
N GLU A 46 -14.37 -0.96 -16.87
CA GLU A 46 -13.92 0.31 -16.30
C GLU A 46 -14.33 0.47 -14.83
N TRP A 47 -15.57 0.09 -14.50
CA TRP A 47 -16.05 0.06 -13.12
C TRP A 47 -15.26 -0.94 -12.25
N TRP A 48 -14.97 -2.14 -12.77
CA TRP A 48 -14.19 -3.16 -12.06
C TRP A 48 -12.77 -2.69 -11.77
N GLU A 49 -12.13 -2.02 -12.72
CA GLU A 49 -10.75 -1.52 -12.62
C GLU A 49 -10.58 -0.39 -11.61
N GLN A 50 -11.65 0.26 -11.17
CA GLN A 50 -11.61 1.28 -10.12
C GLN A 50 -11.27 0.71 -8.71
N GLY A 51 -11.11 -0.59 -8.58
CA GLY A 51 -10.64 -1.23 -7.35
C GLY A 51 -11.52 -0.93 -6.13
N ALA A 52 -10.95 -0.34 -5.09
CA ALA A 52 -11.67 -0.02 -3.86
C ALA A 52 -12.82 1.01 -4.04
N MET A 53 -12.73 1.87 -5.06
CA MET A 53 -13.76 2.87 -5.36
C MET A 53 -15.06 2.25 -5.87
N ARG A 54 -15.01 1.09 -6.53
CA ARG A 54 -16.20 0.37 -7.03
C ARG A 54 -17.21 0.05 -5.94
N ASN A 55 -16.76 -0.17 -4.70
CA ASN A 55 -17.65 -0.50 -3.58
C ASN A 55 -18.60 0.65 -3.19
N ARG A 56 -18.33 1.86 -3.68
CA ARG A 56 -19.15 3.07 -3.46
C ARG A 56 -20.09 3.38 -4.61
N MET A 57 -20.02 2.61 -5.69
CA MET A 57 -20.82 2.84 -6.89
C MET A 57 -21.67 1.61 -7.21
N PRO A 58 -22.87 1.77 -7.77
CA PRO A 58 -23.66 0.64 -8.20
C PRO A 58 -22.99 -0.11 -9.35
N GLU A 59 -23.15 -1.44 -9.38
CA GLU A 59 -22.65 -2.27 -10.47
C GLU A 59 -23.40 -1.92 -11.77
N PRO A 60 -22.70 -1.57 -12.87
CA PRO A 60 -23.33 -1.22 -14.12
C PRO A 60 -23.95 -2.45 -14.79
N SER A 61 -24.85 -2.21 -15.74
CA SER A 61 -25.43 -3.26 -16.58
C SER A 61 -24.38 -3.95 -17.46
N GLY A 62 -24.63 -5.20 -17.83
CA GLY A 62 -23.69 -5.98 -18.66
C GLY A 62 -22.61 -6.68 -17.83
N ALA A 63 -22.95 -7.07 -16.61
CA ALA A 63 -22.12 -7.94 -15.79
C ALA A 63 -21.82 -9.26 -16.51
N PRO A 64 -20.58 -9.77 -16.42
CA PRO A 64 -20.22 -11.02 -17.08
C PRO A 64 -20.81 -12.23 -16.34
N SER A 65 -20.81 -13.38 -17.04
CA SER A 65 -21.14 -14.66 -16.45
C SER A 65 -20.23 -15.00 -15.28
N ARG A 66 -20.68 -15.96 -14.46
CA ARG A 66 -19.87 -16.50 -13.37
C ARG A 66 -18.58 -17.12 -13.89
N GLU A 67 -18.64 -17.81 -15.02
CA GLU A 67 -17.48 -18.45 -15.64
C GLU A 67 -16.41 -17.43 -16.03
N TRP A 68 -16.81 -16.30 -16.62
CA TRP A 68 -15.89 -15.23 -16.95
C TRP A 68 -15.27 -14.60 -15.70
N ARG A 69 -16.05 -14.39 -14.62
CA ARG A 69 -15.51 -13.85 -13.36
C ARG A 69 -14.48 -14.79 -12.74
N GLU A 70 -14.74 -16.10 -12.72
CA GLU A 70 -13.80 -17.11 -12.22
C GLU A 70 -12.52 -17.14 -13.08
N TRP A 71 -12.65 -17.00 -14.40
CA TRP A 71 -11.51 -16.87 -15.30
C TRP A 71 -10.71 -15.59 -15.05
N TRP A 72 -11.38 -14.45 -14.89
CA TRP A 72 -10.75 -13.15 -14.65
C TRP A 72 -9.99 -13.11 -13.33
N GLU A 73 -10.53 -13.69 -12.27
CA GLU A 73 -9.89 -13.79 -10.96
C GLU A 73 -8.82 -14.88 -10.88
N HIS A 74 -8.64 -15.66 -11.94
CA HIS A 74 -7.64 -16.71 -11.95
C HIS A 74 -6.23 -16.12 -11.88
N GLY A 75 -5.42 -16.62 -10.93
CA GLY A 75 -4.04 -16.17 -10.76
C GLY A 75 -3.87 -14.94 -9.86
N VAL A 76 -4.94 -14.35 -9.35
CA VAL A 76 -4.88 -13.22 -8.40
C VAL A 76 -4.42 -13.71 -7.03
N VAL A 77 -3.37 -13.10 -6.51
CA VAL A 77 -2.91 -13.29 -5.12
C VAL A 77 -3.63 -12.27 -4.25
N LYS A 78 -4.55 -12.75 -3.40
CA LYS A 78 -5.43 -11.89 -2.59
C LYS A 78 -4.91 -11.62 -1.18
N LYS A 79 -3.95 -12.43 -0.70
CA LYS A 79 -3.44 -12.41 0.67
C LYS A 79 -1.92 -12.33 0.73
N PRO A 80 -1.35 -11.60 1.70
CA PRO A 80 0.09 -11.50 1.87
C PRO A 80 0.74 -12.74 2.51
N GLU A 81 -0.07 -13.66 3.05
CA GLU A 81 0.42 -14.85 3.74
C GLU A 81 1.18 -15.77 2.79
N THR A 82 2.22 -16.40 3.31
CA THR A 82 3.09 -17.34 2.58
C THR A 82 2.79 -18.77 2.95
N ILE A 83 3.22 -19.19 4.13
CA ILE A 83 3.15 -20.55 4.64
C ILE A 83 2.55 -20.51 6.05
N ASN A 84 1.66 -21.45 6.35
CA ASN A 84 1.16 -21.62 7.69
C ASN A 84 2.27 -22.19 8.58
N TYR A 85 2.63 -21.48 9.64
CA TYR A 85 3.73 -21.88 10.54
C TYR A 85 3.50 -23.21 11.26
N ARG A 86 2.23 -23.60 11.49
CA ARG A 86 1.86 -24.83 12.19
C ARG A 86 1.87 -26.05 11.28
N THR A 87 1.33 -25.90 10.05
CA THR A 87 1.16 -27.02 9.10
C THR A 87 2.28 -27.08 8.06
N LEU A 88 3.12 -26.05 7.96
CA LEU A 88 4.17 -25.85 6.95
C LEU A 88 3.65 -25.97 5.51
N LYS A 89 2.34 -25.75 5.32
CA LYS A 89 1.70 -25.75 3.99
C LYS A 89 1.43 -24.34 3.52
N PRO A 90 1.49 -24.09 2.20
CA PRO A 90 1.14 -22.80 1.62
C PRO A 90 -0.30 -22.39 1.95
N GLU A 91 -0.48 -21.14 2.34
CA GLU A 91 -1.82 -20.59 2.59
C GLU A 91 -2.60 -20.40 1.28
N LYS A 92 -3.93 -20.59 1.38
CA LYS A 92 -4.83 -20.41 0.24
C LYS A 92 -4.90 -18.94 -0.13
N ASP A 93 -4.82 -18.66 -1.44
CA ASP A 93 -4.85 -17.32 -2.05
C ASP A 93 -3.67 -16.41 -1.63
N GLY A 94 -2.65 -16.99 -0.99
CA GLY A 94 -1.41 -16.32 -0.61
C GLY A 94 -0.33 -16.39 -1.69
N LEU A 95 0.86 -15.86 -1.36
CA LEU A 95 2.00 -15.76 -2.27
C LEU A 95 2.57 -17.11 -2.75
N PHE A 96 2.29 -18.21 -2.03
CA PHE A 96 2.68 -19.57 -2.42
C PHE A 96 1.51 -20.51 -2.66
N CYS A 97 0.32 -19.97 -2.90
CA CYS A 97 -0.91 -20.73 -3.07
C CYS A 97 -0.78 -21.86 -4.09
N GLU A 98 -1.09 -23.09 -3.69
CA GLU A 98 -1.02 -24.27 -4.58
C GLU A 98 -2.11 -24.25 -5.66
N ARG A 99 -3.22 -23.56 -5.44
CA ARG A 99 -4.29 -23.41 -6.46
C ARG A 99 -3.81 -22.52 -7.61
N ILE A 100 -3.03 -21.48 -7.32
CA ILE A 100 -2.50 -20.54 -8.31
C ILE A 100 -1.28 -21.14 -9.00
N PHE A 101 -0.28 -21.55 -8.23
CA PHE A 101 1.02 -21.94 -8.76
C PHE A 101 1.19 -23.44 -8.99
N GLY A 102 0.34 -24.27 -8.39
CA GLY A 102 0.44 -25.71 -8.48
C GLY A 102 0.86 -26.39 -7.17
N PRO A 103 0.83 -27.72 -7.13
CA PRO A 103 1.10 -28.49 -5.93
C PRO A 103 2.56 -28.38 -5.48
N SER A 104 2.81 -28.49 -4.17
CA SER A 104 4.17 -28.50 -3.60
C SER A 104 4.86 -29.87 -3.80
N LYS A 105 4.08 -30.94 -3.89
CA LYS A 105 4.56 -32.30 -4.11
C LYS A 105 4.01 -32.86 -5.42
N ASP A 106 4.81 -33.66 -6.10
CA ASP A 106 4.40 -34.29 -7.34
C ASP A 106 3.17 -35.17 -7.15
N TRP A 107 2.18 -34.97 -8.00
CA TRP A 107 0.96 -35.76 -8.08
C TRP A 107 0.11 -35.79 -6.79
N GLU A 108 0.26 -34.79 -5.92
CA GLU A 108 -0.51 -34.67 -4.68
C GLU A 108 -1.24 -33.33 -4.64
N CYS A 109 -2.54 -33.33 -4.32
CA CYS A 109 -3.27 -32.10 -4.06
C CYS A 109 -3.04 -31.61 -2.62
N HIS A 110 -3.32 -30.34 -2.34
CA HIS A 110 -3.10 -29.71 -1.04
C HIS A 110 -3.76 -30.46 0.15
N CYS A 111 -5.01 -30.89 -0.03
CA CYS A 111 -5.76 -31.62 1.02
C CYS A 111 -5.42 -33.10 1.14
N GLY A 112 -4.61 -33.65 0.21
CA GLY A 112 -4.21 -35.04 0.22
C GLY A 112 -5.26 -36.06 -0.27
N LYS A 113 -6.40 -35.61 -0.80
CA LYS A 113 -7.46 -36.48 -1.35
C LYS A 113 -6.96 -37.27 -2.56
N TYR A 114 -6.19 -36.64 -3.44
CA TYR A 114 -5.58 -37.24 -4.61
C TYR A 114 -4.08 -37.22 -4.49
N LYS A 115 -3.42 -38.39 -4.53
CA LYS A 115 -1.98 -38.58 -4.29
C LYS A 115 -1.24 -39.40 -5.34
N LYS A 116 -1.89 -39.80 -6.43
CA LYS A 116 -1.28 -40.70 -7.41
C LYS A 116 -1.34 -40.12 -8.81
N ILE A 117 -0.37 -40.51 -9.64
CA ILE A 117 -0.24 -40.11 -11.05
C ILE A 117 -1.48 -40.41 -11.89
N ARG A 118 -2.28 -41.43 -11.53
CA ARG A 118 -3.55 -41.76 -12.23
C ARG A 118 -4.56 -40.60 -12.23
N TYR A 119 -4.38 -39.63 -11.34
CA TYR A 119 -5.24 -38.43 -11.24
C TYR A 119 -4.62 -37.21 -11.93
N LYS A 120 -3.60 -37.41 -12.79
CA LYS A 120 -2.96 -36.34 -13.56
C LYS A 120 -3.98 -35.43 -14.24
N GLY A 121 -3.82 -34.10 -14.09
CA GLY A 121 -4.69 -33.08 -14.68
C GLY A 121 -6.05 -32.89 -13.98
N LYS A 122 -6.36 -33.71 -12.97
CA LYS A 122 -7.62 -33.54 -12.22
C LYS A 122 -7.50 -32.37 -11.25
N ILE A 123 -8.47 -31.48 -11.28
CA ILE A 123 -8.64 -30.43 -10.27
C ILE A 123 -9.38 -31.02 -9.08
N CYS A 124 -8.81 -30.87 -7.89
CA CYS A 124 -9.42 -31.38 -6.66
C CYS A 124 -10.68 -30.57 -6.33
N ASP A 125 -11.81 -31.24 -6.22
CA ASP A 125 -13.11 -30.69 -5.84
C ASP A 125 -13.11 -30.04 -4.42
N ARG A 126 -12.24 -30.52 -3.52
CA ARG A 126 -12.16 -30.02 -2.14
C ARG A 126 -11.24 -28.81 -1.97
N CYS A 127 -10.04 -28.83 -2.58
CA CYS A 127 -9.04 -27.78 -2.38
C CYS A 127 -8.74 -26.95 -3.66
N GLY A 128 -9.29 -27.31 -4.82
CA GLY A 128 -9.11 -26.60 -6.07
C GLY A 128 -7.71 -26.73 -6.69
N VAL A 129 -6.82 -27.55 -6.13
CA VAL A 129 -5.46 -27.75 -6.63
C VAL A 129 -5.46 -28.80 -7.73
N GLU A 130 -4.81 -28.49 -8.84
CA GLU A 130 -4.61 -29.44 -9.94
C GLU A 130 -3.53 -30.46 -9.59
N VAL A 131 -3.80 -31.74 -9.85
CA VAL A 131 -2.83 -32.82 -9.61
C VAL A 131 -1.84 -32.89 -10.77
N THR A 132 -0.67 -32.33 -10.58
CA THR A 132 0.41 -32.27 -11.56
C THR A 132 1.78 -32.33 -10.89
N ARG A 133 2.84 -32.19 -11.66
CA ARG A 133 4.21 -32.13 -11.10
C ARG A 133 4.48 -30.81 -10.40
N ALA A 134 5.23 -30.83 -9.32
CA ALA A 134 5.66 -29.62 -8.60
C ALA A 134 6.49 -28.65 -9.47
N LYS A 135 7.13 -29.11 -10.52
CA LYS A 135 7.89 -28.29 -11.48
C LYS A 135 7.07 -27.13 -12.07
N VAL A 136 5.76 -27.32 -12.24
CA VAL A 136 4.87 -26.28 -12.80
C VAL A 136 4.87 -24.99 -11.95
N ARG A 137 5.25 -25.07 -10.68
CA ARG A 137 5.37 -23.90 -9.80
C ARG A 137 6.43 -22.88 -10.27
N ARG A 138 7.40 -23.33 -11.08
CA ARG A 138 8.43 -22.46 -11.68
C ARG A 138 7.98 -21.84 -13.01
N GLU A 139 6.90 -22.34 -13.59
CA GLU A 139 6.40 -21.94 -14.91
C GLU A 139 5.15 -21.04 -14.80
N ARG A 140 4.33 -21.29 -13.76
CA ARG A 140 3.06 -20.60 -13.57
C ARG A 140 3.25 -19.24 -12.95
N MET A 141 2.59 -18.25 -13.51
CA MET A 141 2.59 -16.87 -13.04
C MET A 141 1.33 -16.58 -12.22
N GLY A 142 1.46 -15.70 -11.24
CA GLY A 142 0.36 -15.06 -10.53
C GLY A 142 0.53 -13.55 -10.61
N HIS A 143 -0.52 -12.81 -10.28
CA HIS A 143 -0.46 -11.35 -10.24
C HIS A 143 -1.13 -10.80 -8.98
N ILE A 144 -0.76 -9.58 -8.62
CA ILE A 144 -1.33 -8.83 -7.50
C ILE A 144 -2.02 -7.61 -8.10
N GLU A 145 -3.30 -7.44 -7.81
CA GLU A 145 -4.04 -6.23 -8.16
C GLU A 145 -3.78 -5.17 -7.11
N LEU A 146 -3.21 -4.05 -7.54
CA LEU A 146 -2.93 -2.93 -6.66
C LEU A 146 -4.20 -2.11 -6.41
N ALA A 147 -4.33 -1.55 -5.21
CA ALA A 147 -5.46 -0.68 -4.85
C ALA A 147 -5.47 0.67 -5.60
N ALA A 148 -4.28 1.12 -6.04
CA ALA A 148 -4.09 2.33 -6.82
C ALA A 148 -2.97 2.11 -7.85
N PRO A 149 -2.99 2.83 -8.99
CA PRO A 149 -1.89 2.80 -9.96
C PRO A 149 -0.57 3.19 -9.31
N VAL A 150 0.50 2.49 -9.66
CA VAL A 150 1.86 2.77 -9.17
C VAL A 150 2.76 3.12 -10.35
N THR A 151 3.58 4.14 -10.17
CA THR A 151 4.53 4.60 -11.18
C THR A 151 5.61 3.56 -11.45
N HIS A 152 5.88 3.29 -12.73
CA HIS A 152 6.94 2.37 -13.12
C HIS A 152 8.31 2.96 -12.78
N ILE A 153 9.17 2.13 -12.19
CA ILE A 153 10.50 2.52 -11.68
C ILE A 153 11.42 3.14 -12.75
N TRP A 154 11.30 2.76 -14.02
CA TRP A 154 12.10 3.32 -15.11
C TRP A 154 11.89 4.81 -15.31
N PHE A 155 10.69 5.32 -15.03
CA PHE A 155 10.37 6.75 -15.16
C PHE A 155 10.68 7.53 -13.89
N PHE A 156 10.78 6.84 -12.76
CA PHE A 156 10.98 7.44 -11.44
C PHE A 156 12.44 7.44 -10.99
N LYS A 157 13.09 6.25 -10.90
CA LYS A 157 14.45 6.09 -10.36
C LYS A 157 15.58 6.21 -11.39
N GLY A 158 15.26 6.47 -12.66
CA GLY A 158 16.27 6.75 -13.67
C GLY A 158 17.09 8.01 -13.35
N VAL A 159 18.35 8.06 -13.78
CA VAL A 159 19.17 9.27 -13.67
C VAL A 159 19.48 9.75 -15.10
N PRO A 160 18.91 10.88 -15.52
CA PRO A 160 17.97 11.76 -14.82
C PRO A 160 16.54 11.18 -14.71
N SER A 161 15.78 11.55 -13.63
CA SER A 161 14.39 11.14 -13.50
C SER A 161 13.51 11.82 -14.54
N ARG A 162 12.89 11.03 -15.43
CA ARG A 162 12.03 11.60 -16.49
C ARG A 162 10.79 12.29 -15.90
N LEU A 163 10.17 11.72 -14.88
CA LEU A 163 9.04 12.35 -14.20
C LEU A 163 9.45 13.61 -13.44
N GLY A 164 10.59 13.60 -12.75
CA GLY A 164 11.11 14.78 -12.07
C GLY A 164 11.31 15.96 -13.01
N TYR A 165 11.84 15.71 -14.21
CA TYR A 165 12.00 16.74 -15.23
C TYR A 165 10.68 17.26 -15.78
N LEU A 166 9.74 16.35 -16.13
CA LEU A 166 8.45 16.75 -16.69
C LEU A 166 7.60 17.58 -15.73
N LEU A 167 7.66 17.23 -14.45
CA LEU A 167 6.88 17.89 -13.40
C LEU A 167 7.64 19.03 -12.71
N ASN A 168 8.92 19.21 -13.03
CA ASN A 168 9.82 20.16 -12.35
C ASN A 168 9.83 19.98 -10.82
N VAL A 169 9.86 18.71 -10.37
CA VAL A 169 9.82 18.34 -8.95
C VAL A 169 11.10 17.61 -8.59
N THR A 170 11.63 17.90 -7.39
CA THR A 170 12.83 17.20 -6.91
C THR A 170 12.58 15.70 -6.73
N PRO A 171 13.58 14.83 -6.92
CA PRO A 171 13.42 13.38 -6.73
C PRO A 171 12.91 13.02 -5.32
N LYS A 172 13.28 13.78 -4.30
CA LYS A 172 12.86 13.58 -2.92
C LYS A 172 11.37 13.87 -2.71
N ASP A 173 10.89 14.97 -3.30
CA ASP A 173 9.48 15.35 -3.19
C ASP A 173 8.61 14.43 -4.04
N LEU A 174 9.09 14.06 -5.23
CA LEU A 174 8.44 13.07 -6.08
C LEU A 174 8.29 11.71 -5.35
N GLU A 175 9.31 11.28 -4.63
CA GLU A 175 9.27 10.06 -3.83
C GLU A 175 8.19 10.13 -2.74
N ARG A 176 8.08 11.27 -2.05
CA ARG A 176 7.02 11.47 -1.03
C ARG A 176 5.62 11.36 -1.62
N VAL A 177 5.40 11.92 -2.81
CA VAL A 177 4.10 11.84 -3.49
C VAL A 177 3.80 10.41 -3.95
N ILE A 178 4.76 9.73 -4.57
CA ILE A 178 4.59 8.36 -5.08
C ILE A 178 4.30 7.36 -3.96
N TYR A 179 4.93 7.53 -2.80
CA TYR A 179 4.72 6.66 -1.63
C TYR A 179 3.62 7.17 -0.69
N PHE A 180 2.75 8.08 -1.14
CA PHE A 180 1.60 8.61 -0.40
C PHE A 180 1.96 9.33 0.93
N ALA A 181 3.18 9.84 1.06
CA ALA A 181 3.61 10.62 2.22
C ALA A 181 3.27 12.10 2.10
N SER A 182 2.96 12.58 0.90
CA SER A 182 2.58 13.97 0.62
C SER A 182 1.62 14.03 -0.56
N TYR A 183 0.86 15.10 -0.63
CA TYR A 183 0.01 15.42 -1.78
C TYR A 183 0.72 16.37 -2.72
N MET A 184 0.38 16.30 -4.01
CA MET A 184 0.77 17.27 -5.00
C MET A 184 -0.46 18.10 -5.36
N VAL A 185 -0.33 19.42 -5.25
CA VAL A 185 -1.37 20.36 -5.67
C VAL A 185 -1.38 20.37 -7.20
N THR A 186 -2.50 20.01 -7.80
CA THR A 186 -2.69 19.97 -9.26
C THR A 186 -3.47 21.16 -9.78
N GLU A 187 -4.36 21.72 -8.97
CA GLU A 187 -5.22 22.83 -9.32
C GLU A 187 -5.52 23.65 -8.07
N VAL A 188 -5.58 24.96 -8.20
CA VAL A 188 -5.95 25.91 -7.16
C VAL A 188 -7.12 26.73 -7.68
N ASN A 189 -8.24 26.73 -6.96
CA ASN A 189 -9.34 27.62 -7.24
C ASN A 189 -9.02 29.00 -6.64
N GLU A 190 -8.57 29.91 -7.47
CA GLU A 190 -8.14 31.25 -7.04
C GLU A 190 -9.30 32.09 -6.51
N ASP A 191 -10.52 31.88 -6.98
CA ASP A 191 -11.71 32.61 -6.50
C ASP A 191 -12.06 32.20 -5.07
N GLU A 192 -12.11 30.90 -4.79
CA GLU A 192 -12.31 30.39 -3.43
C GLU A 192 -11.17 30.82 -2.49
N ARG A 193 -9.93 30.70 -2.95
CA ARG A 193 -8.77 31.15 -2.19
C ARG A 193 -8.86 32.60 -1.79
N HIS A 194 -9.27 33.48 -2.73
CA HIS A 194 -9.40 34.92 -2.45
C HIS A 194 -10.52 35.19 -1.44
N ASN A 195 -11.60 34.44 -1.50
CA ASN A 195 -12.72 34.59 -0.57
C ASN A 195 -12.41 34.04 0.83
N ASP A 196 -11.65 32.94 0.92
CA ASP A 196 -11.36 32.26 2.19
C ASP A 196 -10.18 32.89 2.95
N LEU A 197 -9.23 33.52 2.25
CA LEU A 197 -8.02 34.11 2.86
C LEU A 197 -8.32 35.11 3.99
N PRO A 198 -9.27 36.06 3.85
CA PRO A 198 -9.59 36.98 4.94
C PRO A 198 -10.12 36.29 6.19
N GLY A 199 -11.01 35.30 6.00
CA GLY A 199 -11.55 34.51 7.11
C GLY A 199 -10.48 33.71 7.85
N LEU A 200 -9.56 33.08 7.12
CA LEU A 200 -8.42 32.35 7.70
C LEU A 200 -7.45 33.29 8.45
N GLN A 201 -7.23 34.50 7.92
CA GLN A 201 -6.44 35.51 8.62
C GLN A 201 -7.08 35.94 9.94
N ASP A 202 -8.37 36.18 9.95
CA ASP A 202 -9.12 36.56 11.16
C ASP A 202 -9.09 35.44 12.21
N GLU A 203 -9.25 34.18 11.78
CA GLU A 203 -9.11 33.01 12.66
C GLU A 203 -7.69 32.91 13.26
N PHE A 204 -6.68 33.08 12.41
CA PHE A 204 -5.28 33.04 12.84
C PHE A 204 -4.96 34.14 13.85
N ASP A 205 -5.37 35.39 13.57
CA ASP A 205 -5.16 36.52 14.47
C ASP A 205 -5.91 36.36 15.80
N SER A 206 -7.11 35.76 15.76
CA SER A 206 -7.89 35.47 16.97
C SER A 206 -7.21 34.40 17.83
N GLU A 207 -6.64 33.36 17.20
CA GLU A 207 -5.92 32.31 17.92
C GLU A 207 -4.60 32.82 18.51
N ILE A 208 -3.87 33.69 17.79
CA ILE A 208 -2.69 34.35 18.34
C ILE A 208 -3.03 35.15 19.57
N LYS A 209 -4.07 36.00 19.50
CA LYS A 209 -4.53 36.79 20.66
C LYS A 209 -4.93 35.89 21.84
N ARG A 210 -5.59 34.77 21.58
CA ARG A 210 -5.95 33.81 22.61
C ARG A 210 -4.71 33.17 23.26
N LEU A 211 -3.72 32.79 22.48
CA LEU A 211 -2.47 32.24 22.99
C LEU A 211 -1.65 33.26 23.77
N GLU A 212 -1.61 34.51 23.31
CA GLU A 212 -0.96 35.61 24.03
C GLU A 212 -1.62 35.87 25.38
N GLN A 213 -2.94 35.97 25.42
CA GLN A 213 -3.71 36.12 26.65
C GLN A 213 -3.45 34.97 27.64
N ARG A 214 -3.43 33.76 27.14
CA ARG A 214 -3.12 32.59 27.96
C ARG A 214 -1.70 32.62 28.50
N ARG A 215 -0.72 32.96 27.66
CA ARG A 215 0.66 33.12 28.06
C ARG A 215 0.77 34.18 29.18
N ASP A 216 0.14 35.33 28.97
CA ASP A 216 0.24 36.44 29.96
C ASP A 216 -0.45 36.05 31.27
N SER A 217 -1.60 35.38 31.23
CA SER A 217 -2.26 34.84 32.40
C SER A 217 -1.41 33.80 33.15
N ASP A 218 -0.76 32.90 32.40
CA ASP A 218 0.13 31.86 32.98
C ASP A 218 1.39 32.51 33.65
N ILE A 219 1.92 33.58 33.03
CA ILE A 219 3.04 34.34 33.60
C ILE A 219 2.59 35.02 34.87
N GLU A 220 1.43 35.73 34.90
CA GLU A 220 0.90 36.38 36.12
C GLU A 220 0.63 35.37 37.21
N ALA A 221 0.02 34.24 36.93
CA ALA A 221 -0.23 33.20 37.90
C ALA A 221 1.09 32.62 38.47
N ARG A 222 2.11 32.47 37.63
CA ARG A 222 3.42 32.01 38.08
C ARG A 222 4.11 33.04 38.91
N ALA A 223 4.08 34.31 38.53
CA ALA A 223 4.63 35.41 39.30
C ALA A 223 4.03 35.49 40.71
N LYS A 224 2.69 35.45 40.78
CA LYS A 224 1.97 35.45 42.06
C LYS A 224 2.34 34.27 42.94
N LYS A 225 2.46 33.07 42.38
CA LYS A 225 2.89 31.89 43.12
C LYS A 225 4.33 32.02 43.64
N VAL A 226 5.22 32.65 42.90
CA VAL A 226 6.60 32.90 43.30
C VAL A 226 6.65 33.93 44.46
N GLU A 227 5.79 34.96 44.42
CA GLU A 227 5.68 35.91 45.51
C GLU A 227 5.17 35.24 46.81
N GLU A 228 4.13 34.39 46.70
CA GLU A 228 3.60 33.60 47.81
C GLU A 228 4.68 32.67 48.42
N ASP A 229 5.42 31.96 47.57
CA ASP A 229 6.51 31.06 48.00
C ASP A 229 7.67 31.86 48.65
N LEU A 230 8.00 33.06 48.14
CA LEU A 230 9.02 33.92 48.73
C LEU A 230 8.58 34.47 50.11
N ALA A 231 7.31 34.89 50.24
CA ALA A 231 6.76 35.34 51.53
C ALA A 231 6.78 34.22 52.57
N ALA A 232 6.44 32.99 52.19
CA ALA A 232 6.51 31.82 53.06
C ALA A 232 7.93 31.51 53.53
N LEU A 233 8.94 31.69 52.67
CA LEU A 233 10.36 31.55 53.07
C LEU A 233 10.84 32.66 54.00
N GLU A 234 10.32 33.89 53.89
CA GLU A 234 10.62 35.01 54.81
C GLU A 234 10.01 34.75 56.18
N GLU A 235 8.80 34.28 56.28
CA GLU A 235 8.13 33.87 57.51
C GLU A 235 8.89 32.73 58.26
N ALA A 236 9.41 31.77 57.43
CA ALA A 236 10.21 30.66 57.98
C ALA A 236 11.62 31.01 58.42
N GLY A 237 12.04 32.28 58.30
CA GLY A 237 13.37 32.78 58.75
C GLY A 237 14.52 32.51 57.76
N GLU A 238 14.25 31.99 56.58
CA GLU A 238 15.23 31.67 55.56
C GLU A 238 15.37 32.75 54.44
N ALA A 239 15.13 34.00 54.81
CA ALA A 239 15.10 35.17 53.92
C ALA A 239 16.39 35.41 53.08
N LYS A 240 17.52 34.83 53.43
CA LYS A 240 18.84 35.00 52.75
C LYS A 240 19.48 33.66 52.32
N GLY A 241 18.76 32.57 52.24
CA GLY A 241 19.33 31.27 51.99
C GLY A 241 19.41 30.88 50.49
N PRO A 242 20.12 29.78 50.15
CA PRO A 242 20.23 29.26 48.77
C PRO A 242 18.87 28.86 48.18
N ALA A 243 17.85 28.59 48.98
CA ALA A 243 16.50 28.27 48.60
C ALA A 243 15.84 29.43 47.82
N ARG A 244 15.98 30.66 48.32
CA ARG A 244 15.46 31.88 47.67
C ARG A 244 16.07 32.11 46.28
N THR A 245 17.40 31.93 46.16
CA THR A 245 18.10 32.07 44.87
C THR A 245 17.67 31.03 43.86
N LYS A 246 17.47 29.79 44.31
CA LYS A 246 17.01 28.70 43.47
C LYS A 246 15.60 28.93 42.95
N LEU A 247 14.69 29.41 43.78
CA LEU A 247 13.30 29.69 43.45
C LEU A 247 13.20 30.85 42.44
N ARG A 248 13.97 31.94 42.66
CA ARG A 248 14.05 33.09 41.78
C ARG A 248 14.60 32.72 40.38
N ASN A 249 15.73 32.00 40.34
CA ASN A 249 16.34 31.57 39.09
C ASN A 249 15.45 30.54 38.34
N GLY A 250 14.67 29.73 39.06
CA GLY A 250 13.67 28.84 38.48
C GLY A 250 12.55 29.63 37.84
N ALA A 251 11.98 30.61 38.54
CA ALA A 251 10.92 31.45 38.05
C ALA A 251 11.32 32.26 36.80
N GLU A 252 12.54 32.84 36.80
CA GLU A 252 13.09 33.58 35.66
C GLU A 252 13.21 32.67 34.41
N ARG A 253 13.54 31.40 34.57
CA ARG A 253 13.59 30.41 33.44
C ARG A 253 12.21 30.01 32.95
N ASP A 254 11.24 29.88 33.86
CA ASP A 254 9.89 29.47 33.51
C ASP A 254 9.09 30.60 32.83
N MET A 255 9.48 31.86 33.05
CA MET A 255 8.81 33.04 32.50
C MET A 255 9.56 33.65 31.29
N ALA A 256 10.76 33.16 30.94
CA ALA A 256 11.52 33.56 29.75
C ALA A 256 11.13 32.76 28.53
#